data_bd0503d944869082c221259e018ccc6f
#
_entry.id   bd0503d944869082c221259e018ccc6f
#
_cell.length_a   1.000
_cell.length_b   1.000
_cell.length_c   1.000
_cell.angle_alpha   90.00
_cell.angle_beta   90.00
_cell.angle_gamma   90.00
#
_symmetry.space_group_name_H-M   'P 1'
#
loop_
_entity.id
_entity.type
_entity.pdbx_description
1 polymer ?
#
loop_
_entity_poly.entity_id
_entity_poly.type
_entity_poly.pdbx_seq_one_letter_code
_entity_poly.pdbx_strand_id
1 'polypeptide(L)'
;MKVCVLLPDYSTTTVDYQYYDPPRDHLGEMLPGAQVDTVFLNKLTTYRQLKQLSTKGYNVFVNLCEGYLDWEVPSIDVIYFLELLQLPFTGPVSKLYDPPKSLMKYVAFCEGVKTPAYIVVTKMEDVDPLPASLKFPLFVKPAHAGDSLGVDEQSLVHTKEELVQKTASLLLEYPEVLVEEFIEGREFTVLVAANASPENTNTVFKPVEYIFPQGYSFKTYALKTRELHPDANVPCNDPQLDEQLRKAAAAIFKSFNGKGYARLDFRVNDRNEIYFLEINFTCSVFYKDGYEGSADFILKFDGIGQAGFLKHIIAEGIARHERVKRKYYMKGDSIAGYGIYAVQDIMCNELIFKGEERSQRIATRRWMEENWNDVEKENFERYAYPVSKEVFLLWDDDPDGWAPQNHSCSPNTAYDGLNVIALRNIKKDEELTLDYTSFLDEHMQPFSCNCGAPGCRKWICGTPGNTITLRESARNRLPLNEAHPVQSKR
;
A
#
# COMPACT_ATOMS: atom_id res chain seq x y z
N MET A 1 11.77 22.26 -5.91
CA MET A 1 10.72 21.26 -5.68
C MET A 1 9.46 21.97 -5.21
N LYS A 2 8.29 21.60 -5.71
CA LYS A 2 7.01 22.13 -5.30
C LYS A 2 6.19 21.08 -4.56
N VAL A 3 5.81 21.34 -3.32
CA VAL A 3 5.16 20.39 -2.40
C VAL A 3 3.80 20.93 -2.01
N CYS A 4 2.78 20.07 -1.97
CA CYS A 4 1.47 20.38 -1.43
C CYS A 4 1.23 19.58 -0.15
N VAL A 5 1.08 20.23 0.99
CA VAL A 5 0.69 19.60 2.24
C VAL A 5 -0.83 19.57 2.32
N LEU A 6 -1.39 18.38 2.51
CA LEU A 6 -2.83 18.16 2.62
C LEU A 6 -3.20 17.95 4.09
N LEU A 7 -4.05 18.79 4.61
CA LEU A 7 -4.58 18.76 5.98
C LEU A 7 -6.10 18.61 5.96
N PRO A 8 -6.71 18.01 7.01
CA PRO A 8 -8.15 17.93 7.11
C PRO A 8 -8.78 19.32 7.39
N ASP A 9 -9.90 19.62 6.74
CA ASP A 9 -10.78 20.74 7.05
C ASP A 9 -11.89 20.26 7.99
N TYR A 10 -11.88 20.74 9.20
CA TYR A 10 -12.87 20.41 10.24
C TYR A 10 -14.12 21.31 10.22
N SER A 11 -14.24 22.26 9.29
CA SER A 11 -15.32 23.27 9.28
C SER A 11 -16.73 22.69 9.10
N THR A 12 -16.84 21.47 8.59
CA THR A 12 -18.12 20.77 8.33
C THR A 12 -18.38 19.61 9.26
N THR A 13 -17.54 19.41 10.29
CA THR A 13 -17.66 18.28 11.22
C THR A 13 -17.84 18.76 12.65
N THR A 14 -18.49 17.93 13.47
CA THR A 14 -18.68 18.16 14.92
C THR A 14 -17.82 17.21 15.75
N VAL A 15 -16.91 16.42 15.13
CA VAL A 15 -16.06 15.49 15.86
C VAL A 15 -15.09 16.21 16.80
N ASP A 16 -14.93 15.69 17.99
CA ASP A 16 -14.04 16.26 19.03
C ASP A 16 -12.57 16.27 18.62
N TYR A 17 -12.19 15.47 17.63
CA TYR A 17 -10.84 15.34 17.10
C TYR A 17 -10.24 16.69 16.70
N GLN A 18 -11.03 17.62 16.19
CA GLN A 18 -10.60 18.96 15.82
C GLN A 18 -9.91 19.74 16.97
N TYR A 19 -10.19 19.42 18.23
CA TYR A 19 -9.66 20.14 19.38
C TYR A 19 -8.25 19.71 19.79
N TYR A 20 -7.81 18.52 19.35
CA TYR A 20 -6.48 18.01 19.69
C TYR A 20 -5.63 17.58 18.47
N ASP A 21 -6.09 17.89 17.26
CA ASP A 21 -5.33 17.78 16.00
C ASP A 21 -5.00 19.19 15.45
N PRO A 22 -4.05 19.92 16.06
CA PRO A 22 -3.68 21.24 15.59
C PRO A 22 -3.09 21.18 14.19
N PRO A 23 -3.33 22.20 13.34
CA PRO A 23 -2.81 22.25 11.98
C PRO A 23 -1.28 22.15 11.94
N ARG A 24 -0.77 21.25 11.10
CA ARG A 24 0.66 21.04 10.86
C ARG A 24 1.15 21.91 9.69
N ASP A 25 0.97 23.23 9.81
CA ASP A 25 1.20 24.23 8.76
C ASP A 25 2.66 24.69 8.64
N HIS A 26 3.53 24.27 9.58
CA HIS A 26 4.94 24.65 9.66
C HIS A 26 5.89 23.78 8.82
N LEU A 27 5.39 22.81 8.04
CA LEU A 27 6.25 21.88 7.27
C LEU A 27 7.12 22.62 6.23
N GLY A 28 6.71 23.79 5.77
CA GLY A 28 7.52 24.61 4.88
C GLY A 28 8.89 25.02 5.46
N GLU A 29 8.97 25.22 6.76
CA GLU A 29 10.21 25.54 7.47
C GLU A 29 11.22 24.37 7.45
N MET A 30 10.72 23.14 7.36
CA MET A 30 11.53 21.92 7.31
C MET A 30 12.10 21.61 5.93
N LEU A 31 11.65 22.33 4.88
CA LEU A 31 12.00 22.10 3.48
C LEU A 31 12.63 23.35 2.84
N PRO A 32 13.78 23.82 3.33
CA PRO A 32 14.41 25.03 2.78
C PRO A 32 14.70 24.86 1.30
N GLY A 33 14.33 25.85 0.48
CA GLY A 33 14.47 25.84 -0.96
C GLY A 33 13.35 25.13 -1.73
N ALA A 34 12.33 24.60 -1.07
CA ALA A 34 11.11 24.12 -1.70
C ALA A 34 10.01 25.19 -1.62
N GLN A 35 9.15 25.22 -2.64
CA GLN A 35 7.87 25.90 -2.54
C GLN A 35 6.88 24.94 -1.87
N VAL A 36 6.34 25.31 -0.72
CA VAL A 36 5.39 24.50 0.04
C VAL A 36 4.07 25.23 0.17
N ASP A 37 3.02 24.66 -0.37
CA ASP A 37 1.65 25.15 -0.25
C ASP A 37 0.87 24.23 0.70
N THR A 38 0.13 24.77 1.66
CA THR A 38 -0.74 24.02 2.57
C THR A 38 -2.19 24.17 2.12
N VAL A 39 -2.90 23.05 2.00
CA VAL A 39 -4.29 22.99 1.54
C VAL A 39 -5.11 22.16 2.51
N PHE A 40 -6.22 22.74 2.98
CA PHE A 40 -7.21 22.05 3.79
C PHE A 40 -8.24 21.38 2.89
N LEU A 41 -8.38 20.05 3.02
CA LEU A 41 -9.33 19.26 2.27
C LEU A 41 -10.63 19.10 3.04
N ASN A 42 -11.75 19.35 2.36
CA ASN A 42 -13.08 19.12 2.90
C ASN A 42 -13.62 17.80 2.38
N LYS A 43 -14.15 16.96 3.28
CA LYS A 43 -14.65 15.61 2.96
C LYS A 43 -15.62 15.59 1.78
N LEU A 44 -16.51 16.57 1.71
CA LEU A 44 -17.55 16.65 0.67
C LEU A 44 -17.02 17.05 -0.71
N THR A 45 -15.80 17.62 -0.77
CA THR A 45 -15.22 18.17 -2.01
C THR A 45 -13.83 17.64 -2.30
N THR A 46 -13.32 16.67 -1.56
CA THR A 46 -11.97 16.10 -1.67
C THR A 46 -11.55 15.83 -3.12
N TYR A 47 -12.36 15.09 -3.88
CA TYR A 47 -12.03 14.80 -5.29
C TYR A 47 -11.88 16.05 -6.13
N ARG A 48 -12.84 16.98 -6.03
CA ARG A 48 -12.82 18.26 -6.78
C ARG A 48 -11.57 19.08 -6.46
N GLN A 49 -11.22 19.19 -5.18
CA GLN A 49 -10.03 19.90 -4.74
C GLN A 49 -8.76 19.25 -5.28
N LEU A 50 -8.59 17.94 -5.14
CA LEU A 50 -7.44 17.20 -5.65
C LEU A 50 -7.34 17.27 -7.18
N LYS A 51 -8.46 17.21 -7.91
CA LYS A 51 -8.51 17.38 -9.35
C LYS A 51 -8.02 18.78 -9.79
N GLN A 52 -8.35 19.82 -9.05
CA GLN A 52 -7.84 21.17 -9.28
C GLN A 52 -6.34 21.28 -8.95
N LEU A 53 -5.90 20.65 -7.86
CA LEU A 53 -4.50 20.65 -7.45
C LEU A 53 -3.61 19.88 -8.42
N SER A 54 -4.11 18.82 -9.07
CA SER A 54 -3.36 18.00 -10.02
C SER A 54 -2.82 18.81 -11.22
N THR A 55 -3.45 19.94 -11.55
CA THR A 55 -3.02 20.83 -12.65
C THR A 55 -1.99 21.88 -12.25
N LYS A 56 -1.63 21.98 -10.96
CA LYS A 56 -0.73 23.02 -10.45
C LYS A 56 0.75 22.65 -10.45
N GLY A 57 1.10 21.45 -10.94
CA GLY A 57 2.49 21.01 -11.12
C GLY A 57 3.24 20.73 -9.82
N TYR A 58 2.58 20.19 -8.80
CA TYR A 58 3.24 19.69 -7.59
C TYR A 58 4.07 18.44 -7.89
N ASN A 59 5.26 18.37 -7.29
CA ASN A 59 6.12 17.19 -7.37
C ASN A 59 5.67 16.07 -6.42
N VAL A 60 5.00 16.43 -5.32
CA VAL A 60 4.49 15.48 -4.32
C VAL A 60 3.40 16.12 -3.45
N PHE A 61 2.48 15.29 -2.99
CA PHE A 61 1.47 15.60 -2.01
C PHE A 61 1.84 14.96 -0.67
N VAL A 62 2.08 15.77 0.36
CA VAL A 62 2.28 15.27 1.73
C VAL A 62 0.92 15.10 2.36
N ASN A 63 0.44 13.87 2.41
CA ASN A 63 -0.90 13.56 2.94
C ASN A 63 -0.84 13.38 4.46
N LEU A 64 -1.53 14.26 5.18
CA LEU A 64 -1.69 14.23 6.63
C LEU A 64 -3.18 14.17 7.03
N CYS A 65 -4.03 13.66 6.13
CA CYS A 65 -5.44 13.41 6.41
C CYS A 65 -5.59 12.01 7.00
N GLU A 66 -5.85 11.91 8.29
CA GLU A 66 -5.83 10.69 9.10
C GLU A 66 -7.20 10.39 9.75
N GLY A 67 -8.28 10.99 9.24
CA GLY A 67 -9.63 10.76 9.78
C GLY A 67 -10.13 9.34 9.57
N TYR A 68 -11.25 8.99 10.21
CA TYR A 68 -11.93 7.71 10.01
C TYR A 68 -12.93 7.82 8.87
N LEU A 69 -13.13 6.70 8.16
CA LEU A 69 -14.01 6.67 6.99
C LEU A 69 -15.43 7.13 7.31
N ASP A 70 -15.96 6.72 8.46
CA ASP A 70 -17.33 7.03 8.90
C ASP A 70 -17.49 8.47 9.40
N TRP A 71 -16.41 9.21 9.58
CA TRP A 71 -16.45 10.59 9.98
C TRP A 71 -16.53 11.55 8.78
N GLU A 72 -17.09 12.73 8.96
CA GLU A 72 -17.07 13.80 7.98
C GLU A 72 -15.70 14.51 7.93
N VAL A 73 -14.62 13.73 8.07
CA VAL A 73 -13.21 14.17 8.05
C VAL A 73 -12.49 13.45 6.91
N PRO A 74 -11.70 14.14 6.10
CA PRO A 74 -10.88 13.52 5.04
C PRO A 74 -9.99 12.40 5.60
N SER A 75 -9.98 11.27 4.92
CA SER A 75 -9.32 10.05 5.39
C SER A 75 -8.85 9.18 4.20
N ILE A 76 -9.27 7.92 4.14
CA ILE A 76 -8.97 6.99 3.04
C ILE A 76 -9.43 7.50 1.68
N ASP A 77 -10.49 8.29 1.61
CA ASP A 77 -10.96 8.95 0.38
C ASP A 77 -9.86 9.81 -0.27
N VAL A 78 -9.03 10.48 0.54
CA VAL A 78 -7.88 11.23 0.03
C VAL A 78 -6.89 10.31 -0.68
N ILE A 79 -6.57 9.16 -0.05
CA ILE A 79 -5.63 8.19 -0.64
C ILE A 79 -6.20 7.61 -1.94
N TYR A 80 -7.47 7.19 -1.95
CA TYR A 80 -8.14 6.70 -3.15
C TYR A 80 -8.11 7.71 -4.30
N PHE A 81 -8.36 8.98 -4.02
CA PHE A 81 -8.35 9.99 -5.07
C PHE A 81 -6.93 10.37 -5.52
N LEU A 82 -5.92 10.33 -4.65
CA LEU A 82 -4.53 10.48 -5.05
C LEU A 82 -4.08 9.33 -5.98
N GLU A 83 -4.48 8.10 -5.67
CA GLU A 83 -4.23 6.92 -6.50
C GLU A 83 -4.99 7.02 -7.84
N LEU A 84 -6.29 7.31 -7.82
CA LEU A 84 -7.13 7.48 -9.03
C LEU A 84 -6.60 8.55 -9.97
N LEU A 85 -6.14 9.68 -9.43
CA LEU A 85 -5.55 10.78 -10.19
C LEU A 85 -4.08 10.55 -10.54
N GLN A 86 -3.50 9.40 -10.13
CA GLN A 86 -2.10 9.04 -10.35
C GLN A 86 -1.14 10.15 -9.90
N LEU A 87 -1.32 10.67 -8.70
CA LEU A 87 -0.50 11.72 -8.11
C LEU A 87 0.57 11.14 -7.19
N PRO A 88 1.77 11.72 -7.14
CA PRO A 88 2.80 11.32 -6.17
C PRO A 88 2.42 11.79 -4.76
N PHE A 89 2.41 10.89 -3.77
CA PHE A 89 2.02 11.22 -2.40
C PHE A 89 2.80 10.43 -1.35
N THR A 90 2.83 10.95 -0.11
CA THR A 90 3.44 10.30 1.06
C THR A 90 2.41 9.48 1.83
N GLY A 91 2.89 8.53 2.63
CA GLY A 91 2.04 7.67 3.45
C GLY A 91 1.63 6.38 2.74
N PRO A 92 0.69 5.62 3.33
CA PRO A 92 0.30 4.30 2.83
C PRO A 92 -0.53 4.38 1.55
N VAL A 93 -0.60 3.27 0.85
CA VAL A 93 -1.60 3.04 -0.21
C VAL A 93 -2.95 2.62 0.39
N SER A 94 -4.04 2.76 -0.36
CA SER A 94 -5.39 2.49 0.14
C SER A 94 -5.58 1.09 0.73
N LYS A 95 -4.92 0.08 0.16
CA LYS A 95 -4.94 -1.32 0.65
C LYS A 95 -4.35 -1.50 2.06
N LEU A 96 -3.56 -0.53 2.53
CA LEU A 96 -2.89 -0.57 3.84
C LEU A 96 -3.53 0.41 4.84
N TYR A 97 -4.64 1.05 4.49
CA TYR A 97 -5.19 2.13 5.30
C TYR A 97 -5.53 1.69 6.74
N ASP A 98 -6.34 0.67 6.90
CA ASP A 98 -6.75 0.16 8.22
C ASP A 98 -7.02 -1.36 8.13
N PRO A 99 -5.97 -2.19 8.11
CA PRO A 99 -6.15 -3.63 8.04
C PRO A 99 -6.79 -4.15 9.34
N PRO A 100 -7.67 -5.18 9.25
CA PRO A 100 -8.27 -5.80 10.43
C PRO A 100 -7.22 -6.27 11.43
N LYS A 101 -7.47 -6.09 12.75
CA LYS A 101 -6.54 -6.53 13.80
C LYS A 101 -6.24 -8.04 13.75
N SER A 102 -7.21 -8.86 13.31
CA SER A 102 -7.00 -10.29 13.07
C SER A 102 -5.96 -10.55 11.97
N LEU A 103 -6.01 -9.78 10.86
CA LEU A 103 -5.01 -9.86 9.80
C LEU A 103 -3.63 -9.39 10.29
N MET A 104 -3.59 -8.31 11.08
CA MET A 104 -2.33 -7.83 11.68
C MET A 104 -1.66 -8.93 12.51
N LYS A 105 -2.42 -9.61 13.36
CA LYS A 105 -1.94 -10.72 14.21
C LYS A 105 -1.52 -11.94 13.39
N TYR A 106 -2.25 -12.27 12.33
CA TYR A 106 -1.90 -13.36 11.43
C TYR A 106 -0.56 -13.11 10.72
N VAL A 107 -0.35 -11.89 10.21
CA VAL A 107 0.93 -11.50 9.58
C VAL A 107 2.09 -11.59 10.59
N ALA A 108 1.91 -11.08 11.82
CA ALA A 108 2.92 -11.18 12.86
C ALA A 108 3.25 -12.65 13.20
N PHE A 109 2.23 -13.50 13.29
CA PHE A 109 2.40 -14.94 13.50
C PHE A 109 3.23 -15.61 12.38
N CYS A 110 2.96 -15.28 11.11
CA CYS A 110 3.74 -15.78 9.97
C CYS A 110 5.22 -15.38 10.04
N GLU A 111 5.53 -14.24 10.65
CA GLU A 111 6.90 -13.77 10.88
C GLU A 111 7.52 -14.30 12.19
N GLY A 112 6.84 -15.19 12.89
CA GLY A 112 7.31 -15.75 14.17
C GLY A 112 7.29 -14.75 15.33
N VAL A 113 6.54 -13.65 15.21
CA VAL A 113 6.37 -12.67 16.27
C VAL A 113 5.13 -13.01 17.08
N LYS A 114 5.28 -13.13 18.42
CA LYS A 114 4.17 -13.43 19.30
C LYS A 114 3.11 -12.33 19.27
N THR A 115 1.85 -12.74 19.41
CA THR A 115 0.69 -11.84 19.61
C THR A 115 -0.11 -12.35 20.82
N PRO A 116 -0.85 -11.51 21.54
CA PRO A 116 -1.82 -12.00 22.53
C PRO A 116 -2.78 -13.00 21.89
N ALA A 117 -3.12 -14.07 22.61
CA ALA A 117 -4.20 -14.98 22.20
C ALA A 117 -5.51 -14.19 22.13
N TYR A 118 -6.37 -14.45 21.15
CA TYR A 118 -7.57 -13.66 20.91
C TYR A 118 -8.72 -14.42 20.28
N ILE A 119 -9.91 -13.83 20.39
CA ILE A 119 -11.10 -14.14 19.58
C ILE A 119 -11.69 -12.85 19.02
N VAL A 120 -12.39 -12.98 17.90
CA VAL A 120 -13.25 -11.92 17.35
C VAL A 120 -14.68 -12.28 17.68
N VAL A 121 -15.39 -11.37 18.30
CA VAL A 121 -16.76 -11.51 18.75
C VAL A 121 -17.67 -10.67 17.86
N THR A 122 -18.63 -11.31 17.21
CA THR A 122 -19.65 -10.67 16.35
C THR A 122 -21.04 -10.68 17.00
N LYS A 123 -21.25 -11.56 17.98
CA LYS A 123 -22.48 -11.73 18.74
C LYS A 123 -22.17 -12.26 20.14
N MET A 124 -23.09 -12.06 21.08
CA MET A 124 -22.84 -12.42 22.47
C MET A 124 -22.61 -13.91 22.71
N GLU A 125 -23.14 -14.79 21.85
CA GLU A 125 -22.91 -16.25 21.95
C GLU A 125 -21.44 -16.63 21.69
N ASP A 126 -20.67 -15.79 21.04
CA ASP A 126 -19.24 -16.05 20.74
C ASP A 126 -18.36 -15.93 22.02
N VAL A 127 -18.88 -15.33 23.10
CA VAL A 127 -18.17 -15.13 24.38
C VAL A 127 -18.23 -16.38 25.28
N ASP A 128 -19.11 -17.33 25.02
CA ASP A 128 -19.30 -18.53 25.85
C ASP A 128 -19.56 -19.76 25.00
N PRO A 129 -18.70 -20.82 25.06
CA PRO A 129 -17.53 -20.92 25.94
C PRO A 129 -16.29 -20.22 25.41
N LEU A 130 -15.52 -19.59 26.31
CA LEU A 130 -14.21 -19.05 25.95
C LEU A 130 -13.23 -20.20 25.62
N PRO A 131 -12.36 -20.02 24.61
CA PRO A 131 -11.25 -20.93 24.36
C PRO A 131 -10.34 -21.05 25.57
N ALA A 132 -9.83 -22.27 25.85
CA ALA A 132 -8.92 -22.53 26.97
C ALA A 132 -7.61 -21.73 26.92
N SER A 133 -7.25 -21.18 25.76
CA SER A 133 -6.09 -20.31 25.55
C SER A 133 -6.27 -18.90 26.12
N LEU A 134 -7.52 -18.45 26.31
CA LEU A 134 -7.82 -17.13 26.85
C LEU A 134 -7.98 -17.21 28.37
N LYS A 135 -7.11 -16.50 29.10
CA LYS A 135 -7.10 -16.45 30.55
C LYS A 135 -7.23 -15.01 31.01
N PHE A 136 -8.02 -14.76 32.05
CA PHE A 136 -8.11 -13.46 32.69
C PHE A 136 -6.75 -13.04 33.32
N PRO A 137 -6.42 -11.73 33.28
CA PRO A 137 -7.21 -10.63 32.76
C PRO A 137 -7.23 -10.61 31.22
N LEU A 138 -8.36 -10.20 30.62
CA LEU A 138 -8.55 -10.04 29.20
C LEU A 138 -8.71 -8.55 28.85
N PHE A 139 -8.38 -8.21 27.62
CA PHE A 139 -8.53 -6.87 27.08
C PHE A 139 -9.58 -6.86 25.98
N VAL A 140 -10.57 -5.97 26.09
CA VAL A 140 -11.73 -5.89 25.20
C VAL A 140 -11.74 -4.56 24.48
N LYS A 141 -11.69 -4.59 23.15
CA LYS A 141 -11.62 -3.41 22.29
C LYS A 141 -12.33 -3.63 20.95
N PRO A 142 -12.70 -2.59 20.19
CA PRO A 142 -13.17 -2.77 18.81
C PRO A 142 -12.14 -3.50 17.94
N ALA A 143 -12.61 -4.42 17.09
CA ALA A 143 -11.75 -5.15 16.15
C ALA A 143 -11.23 -4.25 15.02
N HIS A 144 -12.03 -3.25 14.64
CA HIS A 144 -11.72 -2.21 13.66
C HIS A 144 -11.86 -0.86 14.35
N ALA A 145 -10.80 -0.23 14.72
CA ALA A 145 -10.70 1.15 15.14
C ALA A 145 -9.26 1.43 15.61
N GLY A 146 -8.73 2.59 15.27
CA GLY A 146 -7.46 3.11 15.76
C GLY A 146 -7.66 4.06 16.96
N ASP A 147 -6.60 4.76 17.37
CA ASP A 147 -6.58 5.84 18.37
C ASP A 147 -7.24 5.54 19.71
N SER A 148 -7.28 4.27 20.12
CA SER A 148 -7.95 3.82 21.36
C SER A 148 -9.45 4.16 21.41
N LEU A 149 -10.11 4.35 20.25
CA LEU A 149 -11.57 4.48 20.22
C LEU A 149 -12.22 3.24 20.85
N GLY A 150 -13.19 3.44 21.72
CA GLY A 150 -13.86 2.38 22.48
C GLY A 150 -13.01 1.76 23.60
N VAL A 151 -11.80 2.28 23.86
CA VAL A 151 -10.90 1.83 24.94
C VAL A 151 -10.97 2.79 26.12
N ASP A 152 -11.42 2.29 27.24
CA ASP A 152 -11.54 2.96 28.52
C ASP A 152 -11.04 2.07 29.66
N GLU A 153 -11.17 2.50 30.91
CA GLU A 153 -10.74 1.74 32.09
C GLU A 153 -11.44 0.38 32.22
N GLN A 154 -12.66 0.23 31.68
CA GLN A 154 -13.42 -1.02 31.69
C GLN A 154 -12.97 -1.99 30.57
N SER A 155 -12.04 -1.59 29.72
CA SER A 155 -11.50 -2.46 28.65
C SER A 155 -10.62 -3.60 29.18
N LEU A 156 -10.05 -3.45 30.37
CA LEU A 156 -9.34 -4.52 31.09
C LEU A 156 -10.32 -5.22 32.01
N VAL A 157 -10.64 -6.48 31.75
CA VAL A 157 -11.64 -7.29 32.42
C VAL A 157 -11.00 -8.45 33.18
N HIS A 158 -11.45 -8.69 34.42
CA HIS A 158 -10.92 -9.70 35.30
C HIS A 158 -11.87 -10.85 35.54
N THR A 159 -13.16 -10.67 35.22
CA THR A 159 -14.23 -11.65 35.42
C THR A 159 -15.05 -11.85 34.15
N LYS A 160 -15.82 -12.94 34.13
CA LYS A 160 -16.74 -13.24 33.02
C LYS A 160 -17.86 -12.19 32.92
N GLU A 161 -18.32 -11.71 34.05
CA GLU A 161 -19.36 -10.71 34.14
C GLU A 161 -18.91 -9.38 33.51
N GLU A 162 -17.70 -8.92 33.84
CA GLU A 162 -17.09 -7.73 33.24
C GLU A 162 -16.89 -7.91 31.73
N LEU A 163 -16.41 -9.08 31.29
CA LEU A 163 -16.24 -9.42 29.88
C LEU A 163 -17.56 -9.29 29.10
N VAL A 164 -18.64 -9.92 29.64
CA VAL A 164 -19.96 -9.88 29.02
C VAL A 164 -20.47 -8.44 28.92
N GLN A 165 -20.36 -7.67 30.01
CA GLN A 165 -20.83 -6.29 30.07
C GLN A 165 -20.08 -5.40 29.07
N LYS A 166 -18.75 -5.45 29.06
CA LYS A 166 -17.93 -4.63 28.14
C LYS A 166 -18.15 -5.01 26.68
N THR A 167 -18.20 -6.31 26.39
CA THR A 167 -18.44 -6.81 25.02
C THR A 167 -19.82 -6.38 24.52
N ALA A 168 -20.86 -6.53 25.34
CA ALA A 168 -22.22 -6.10 24.99
C ALA A 168 -22.29 -4.59 24.71
N SER A 169 -21.62 -3.77 25.52
CA SER A 169 -21.55 -2.33 25.30
C SER A 169 -20.89 -1.99 23.95
N LEU A 170 -19.76 -2.60 23.62
CA LEU A 170 -19.06 -2.32 22.37
C LEU A 170 -19.82 -2.83 21.14
N LEU A 171 -20.53 -3.96 21.22
CA LEU A 171 -21.34 -4.49 20.10
C LEU A 171 -22.54 -3.60 19.74
N LEU A 172 -22.91 -2.62 20.58
CA LEU A 172 -23.93 -1.62 20.23
C LEU A 172 -23.40 -0.60 19.22
N GLU A 173 -22.10 -0.35 19.21
CA GLU A 173 -21.47 0.70 18.41
C GLU A 173 -20.59 0.12 17.30
N TYR A 174 -20.00 -1.06 17.50
CA TYR A 174 -19.05 -1.69 16.59
C TYR A 174 -19.54 -3.06 16.15
N PRO A 175 -19.42 -3.41 14.86
CA PRO A 175 -19.88 -4.71 14.33
C PRO A 175 -19.06 -5.90 14.86
N GLU A 176 -17.82 -5.66 15.27
CA GLU A 176 -16.88 -6.68 15.73
C GLU A 176 -16.06 -6.17 16.92
N VAL A 177 -15.90 -7.04 17.92
CA VAL A 177 -15.13 -6.78 19.14
C VAL A 177 -13.99 -7.78 19.23
N LEU A 178 -12.79 -7.31 19.51
CA LEU A 178 -11.62 -8.15 19.80
C LEU A 178 -11.51 -8.35 21.31
N VAL A 179 -11.51 -9.62 21.74
CA VAL A 179 -11.20 -10.03 23.10
C VAL A 179 -9.85 -10.74 23.07
N GLU A 180 -8.87 -10.20 23.78
CA GLU A 180 -7.50 -10.74 23.77
C GLU A 180 -6.91 -10.85 25.17
N GLU A 181 -5.88 -11.69 25.30
CA GLU A 181 -5.09 -11.79 26.54
C GLU A 181 -4.43 -10.44 26.84
N PHE A 182 -4.51 -9.98 28.07
CA PHE A 182 -3.77 -8.79 28.50
C PHE A 182 -2.33 -9.15 28.84
N ILE A 183 -1.39 -8.64 28.09
CA ILE A 183 0.03 -8.86 28.37
C ILE A 183 0.49 -7.80 29.37
N GLU A 184 0.73 -8.21 30.60
CA GLU A 184 1.32 -7.32 31.62
C GLU A 184 2.76 -6.97 31.25
N GLY A 185 3.16 -5.72 31.52
CA GLY A 185 4.53 -5.28 31.30
C GLY A 185 4.64 -3.91 30.62
N ARG A 186 5.75 -3.71 29.93
CA ARG A 186 6.17 -2.46 29.30
C ARG A 186 5.53 -2.31 27.92
N GLU A 187 5.24 -1.08 27.52
CA GLU A 187 4.70 -0.79 26.18
C GLU A 187 5.71 -0.02 25.34
N PHE A 188 5.94 -0.49 24.13
CA PHE A 188 6.88 0.11 23.19
C PHE A 188 6.19 0.44 21.88
N THR A 189 6.67 1.48 21.24
CA THR A 189 6.26 1.86 19.89
C THR A 189 7.47 2.02 18.99
N VAL A 190 7.33 1.59 17.72
CA VAL A 190 8.42 1.57 16.73
C VAL A 190 7.89 2.14 15.43
N LEU A 191 8.58 3.11 14.85
CA LEU A 191 8.27 3.66 13.53
C LEU A 191 9.12 2.96 12.46
N VAL A 192 8.48 2.59 11.35
CA VAL A 192 9.15 2.01 10.19
C VAL A 192 8.75 2.80 8.95
N ALA A 193 9.70 3.04 8.04
CA ALA A 193 9.42 3.67 6.75
C ALA A 193 10.04 2.88 5.60
N ALA A 194 9.33 2.85 4.48
CA ALA A 194 9.85 2.34 3.22
C ALA A 194 10.92 3.28 2.67
N ASN A 195 11.86 2.74 1.90
CA ASN A 195 12.93 3.50 1.26
C ASN A 195 12.61 3.84 -0.19
N ALA A 196 13.19 4.93 -0.69
CA ALA A 196 13.06 5.34 -2.08
C ALA A 196 13.56 4.26 -3.05
N SER A 197 14.62 3.54 -2.71
CA SER A 197 15.07 2.35 -3.45
C SER A 197 14.43 1.08 -2.88
N PRO A 198 13.72 0.27 -3.68
CA PRO A 198 13.09 -0.97 -3.21
C PRO A 198 14.11 -2.06 -2.84
N GLU A 199 15.35 -1.93 -3.28
CA GLU A 199 16.45 -2.86 -2.94
C GLU A 199 16.96 -2.65 -1.52
N ASN A 200 16.75 -1.46 -0.96
CA ASN A 200 17.14 -1.16 0.40
C ASN A 200 16.14 -1.75 1.39
N THR A 201 16.66 -2.26 2.50
CA THR A 201 15.83 -2.65 3.63
C THR A 201 15.08 -1.42 4.18
N ASN A 202 13.88 -1.63 4.72
CA ASN A 202 13.11 -0.55 5.34
C ASN A 202 13.93 0.13 6.46
N THR A 203 13.74 1.42 6.63
CA THR A 203 14.33 2.18 7.74
C THR A 203 13.48 1.98 8.98
N VAL A 204 14.11 1.54 10.07
CA VAL A 204 13.45 1.34 11.37
C VAL A 204 14.05 2.30 12.38
N PHE A 205 13.21 3.13 12.97
CA PHE A 205 13.64 4.19 13.89
C PHE A 205 13.72 3.69 15.34
N LYS A 206 14.30 4.49 16.21
CA LYS A 206 14.54 4.19 17.63
C LYS A 206 13.25 3.78 18.35
N PRO A 207 13.13 2.58 18.93
CA PRO A 207 11.99 2.22 19.76
C PRO A 207 11.83 3.16 20.95
N VAL A 208 10.59 3.53 21.25
CA VAL A 208 10.24 4.39 22.38
C VAL A 208 9.32 3.63 23.32
N GLU A 209 9.64 3.68 24.62
CA GLU A 209 8.82 3.14 25.68
C GLU A 209 7.86 4.21 26.20
N TYR A 210 6.63 3.82 26.49
CA TYR A 210 5.69 4.66 27.21
C TYR A 210 5.61 4.24 28.67
N ILE A 211 6.04 5.13 29.55
CA ILE A 211 6.00 4.93 31.01
C ILE A 211 4.60 5.37 31.48
N PHE A 212 3.81 4.41 31.91
CA PHE A 212 2.45 4.70 32.37
C PHE A 212 2.46 5.53 33.65
N PRO A 213 1.62 6.58 33.74
CA PRO A 213 1.37 7.27 34.99
C PRO A 213 0.81 6.32 36.05
N GLN A 214 0.95 6.71 37.33
CA GLN A 214 0.46 5.88 38.43
C GLN A 214 -1.04 5.60 38.29
N GLY A 215 -1.43 4.33 38.38
CA GLY A 215 -2.81 3.88 38.22
C GLY A 215 -3.20 3.42 36.83
N TYR A 216 -2.33 3.63 35.83
CA TYR A 216 -2.57 3.18 34.47
C TYR A 216 -1.63 2.03 34.09
N SER A 217 -2.15 1.05 33.34
CA SER A 217 -1.37 -0.07 32.79
C SER A 217 -1.50 -0.20 31.26
N PHE A 218 -2.29 0.67 30.63
CA PHE A 218 -2.49 0.76 29.17
C PHE A 218 -2.96 2.16 28.77
N LYS A 219 -2.86 2.50 27.48
CA LYS A 219 -3.31 3.79 26.94
C LYS A 219 -4.81 3.78 26.72
N THR A 220 -5.52 4.61 27.47
CA THR A 220 -6.92 4.92 27.22
C THR A 220 -7.07 6.05 26.20
N TYR A 221 -8.28 6.23 25.67
CA TYR A 221 -8.58 7.38 24.80
C TYR A 221 -8.27 8.72 25.49
N ALA A 222 -8.57 8.84 26.79
CA ALA A 222 -8.27 10.04 27.56
C ALA A 222 -6.77 10.35 27.64
N LEU A 223 -5.93 9.33 27.90
CA LEU A 223 -4.46 9.48 27.93
C LEU A 223 -3.88 9.89 26.56
N LYS A 224 -4.54 9.54 25.45
CA LYS A 224 -4.07 9.92 24.10
C LYS A 224 -4.51 11.33 23.70
N THR A 225 -5.61 11.84 24.21
CA THR A 225 -6.26 13.04 23.66
C THR A 225 -6.35 14.22 24.62
N ARG A 226 -6.48 13.97 25.92
CA ARG A 226 -6.74 15.00 26.94
C ARG A 226 -5.68 15.08 28.02
N GLU A 227 -5.07 13.96 28.37
CA GLU A 227 -4.09 13.83 29.45
C GLU A 227 -2.71 13.52 28.88
N LEU A 228 -2.14 14.47 28.12
CA LEU A 228 -0.85 14.30 27.51
C LEU A 228 0.28 14.30 28.55
N HIS A 229 1.11 13.26 28.52
CA HIS A 229 2.28 13.12 29.38
C HIS A 229 3.56 13.01 28.51
N PRO A 230 4.12 14.13 28.02
CA PRO A 230 5.28 14.11 27.13
C PRO A 230 6.49 13.42 27.75
N ASP A 231 6.71 13.59 29.05
CA ASP A 231 7.81 12.95 29.77
C ASP A 231 7.66 11.43 29.96
N ALA A 232 6.47 10.88 29.65
CA ALA A 232 6.24 9.44 29.67
C ALA A 232 6.86 8.70 28.46
N ASN A 233 7.27 9.42 27.43
CA ASN A 233 7.92 8.82 26.27
C ASN A 233 9.45 8.84 26.48
N VAL A 234 10.07 7.66 26.60
CA VAL A 234 11.51 7.52 26.81
C VAL A 234 12.13 6.58 25.76
N PRO A 235 13.38 6.82 25.31
CA PRO A 235 14.01 5.93 24.34
C PRO A 235 14.30 4.57 24.96
N CYS A 236 14.19 3.50 24.17
CA CYS A 236 14.63 2.17 24.60
C CYS A 236 16.14 2.17 24.82
N ASN A 237 16.58 1.95 26.07
CA ASN A 237 18.00 1.96 26.44
C ASN A 237 18.59 0.55 26.57
N ASP A 238 17.79 -0.51 26.40
CA ASP A 238 18.25 -1.89 26.34
C ASP A 238 18.62 -2.25 24.90
N PRO A 239 19.91 -2.45 24.57
CA PRO A 239 20.34 -2.72 23.18
C PRO A 239 19.78 -4.00 22.61
N GLN A 240 19.60 -5.05 23.42
CA GLN A 240 19.08 -6.33 22.97
C GLN A 240 17.59 -6.21 22.65
N LEU A 241 16.84 -5.54 23.49
CA LEU A 241 15.42 -5.29 23.27
C LEU A 241 15.18 -4.34 22.09
N ASP A 242 16.02 -3.28 21.94
CA ASP A 242 16.00 -2.37 20.79
C ASP A 242 16.13 -3.16 19.48
N GLU A 243 17.14 -4.03 19.37
CA GLU A 243 17.39 -4.84 18.18
C GLU A 243 16.19 -5.79 17.88
N GLN A 244 15.66 -6.46 18.91
CA GLN A 244 14.54 -7.38 18.77
C GLN A 244 13.27 -6.66 18.29
N LEU A 245 12.96 -5.50 18.88
CA LEU A 245 11.80 -4.67 18.49
C LEU A 245 11.92 -4.18 17.05
N ARG A 246 13.10 -3.67 16.67
CA ARG A 246 13.36 -3.23 15.28
C ARG A 246 13.23 -4.37 14.28
N LYS A 247 13.77 -5.54 14.58
CA LYS A 247 13.70 -6.73 13.74
C LYS A 247 12.24 -7.18 13.54
N ALA A 248 11.48 -7.27 14.63
CA ALA A 248 10.06 -7.63 14.57
C ALA A 248 9.25 -6.61 13.75
N ALA A 249 9.45 -5.31 13.99
CA ALA A 249 8.77 -4.25 13.26
C ALA A 249 9.09 -4.26 11.77
N ALA A 250 10.37 -4.44 11.40
CA ALA A 250 10.80 -4.53 10.00
C ALA A 250 10.17 -5.72 9.28
N ALA A 251 10.13 -6.91 9.92
CA ALA A 251 9.57 -8.13 9.35
C ALA A 251 8.07 -7.97 9.09
N ILE A 252 7.30 -7.50 10.09
CA ILE A 252 5.86 -7.28 9.96
C ILE A 252 5.55 -6.26 8.86
N PHE A 253 6.22 -5.09 8.86
CA PHE A 253 6.02 -4.06 7.84
C PHE A 253 6.31 -4.58 6.43
N LYS A 254 7.39 -5.35 6.26
CA LYS A 254 7.76 -5.98 4.99
C LYS A 254 6.70 -6.96 4.52
N SER A 255 6.16 -7.81 5.39
CA SER A 255 5.15 -8.82 5.05
C SER A 255 3.80 -8.23 4.68
N PHE A 256 3.49 -7.02 5.16
CA PHE A 256 2.39 -6.21 4.63
C PHE A 256 2.68 -5.60 3.26
N ASN A 257 3.88 -5.80 2.69
CA ASN A 257 4.35 -5.03 1.53
C ASN A 257 4.26 -3.51 1.78
N GLY A 258 4.65 -3.09 2.99
CA GLY A 258 4.48 -1.74 3.52
C GLY A 258 4.98 -0.66 2.58
N LYS A 259 4.17 0.38 2.42
CA LYS A 259 4.47 1.59 1.63
C LYS A 259 4.33 2.81 2.54
N GLY A 260 5.11 3.85 2.23
CA GLY A 260 5.16 5.02 3.09
C GLY A 260 5.77 4.69 4.44
N TYR A 261 5.01 4.76 5.51
CA TYR A 261 5.48 4.50 6.86
C TYR A 261 4.36 3.94 7.74
N ALA A 262 4.74 3.32 8.86
CA ALA A 262 3.80 2.83 9.87
C ALA A 262 4.42 2.84 11.25
N ARG A 263 3.59 2.98 12.27
CA ARG A 263 3.95 2.80 13.68
C ARG A 263 3.42 1.45 14.16
N LEU A 264 4.27 0.69 14.81
CA LEU A 264 3.95 -0.61 15.37
C LEU A 264 4.03 -0.53 16.90
N ASP A 265 3.01 -1.05 17.56
CA ASP A 265 2.91 -1.05 19.02
C ASP A 265 3.11 -2.47 19.58
N PHE A 266 3.91 -2.58 20.64
CA PHE A 266 4.32 -3.84 21.24
C PHE A 266 4.17 -3.81 22.77
N ARG A 267 3.88 -4.98 23.36
CA ARG A 267 4.04 -5.23 24.79
C ARG A 267 5.25 -6.13 25.03
N VAL A 268 5.95 -5.87 26.13
CA VAL A 268 7.08 -6.68 26.58
C VAL A 268 6.83 -7.09 28.01
N ASN A 269 6.70 -8.40 28.24
CA ASN A 269 6.46 -8.92 29.57
C ASN A 269 7.72 -8.94 30.46
N ASP A 270 7.59 -9.40 31.69
CA ASP A 270 8.68 -9.52 32.69
C ASP A 270 9.81 -10.49 32.29
N ARG A 271 9.55 -11.35 31.29
CA ARG A 271 10.54 -12.29 30.70
C ARG A 271 11.24 -11.73 29.47
N ASN A 272 11.05 -10.44 29.17
CA ASN A 272 11.50 -9.79 27.94
C ASN A 272 10.96 -10.44 26.66
N GLU A 273 9.79 -11.08 26.70
CA GLU A 273 9.12 -11.60 25.54
C GLU A 273 8.29 -10.48 24.87
N ILE A 274 8.49 -10.31 23.57
CA ILE A 274 7.83 -9.28 22.76
C ILE A 274 6.51 -9.82 22.24
N TYR A 275 5.44 -9.04 22.40
CA TYR A 275 4.11 -9.29 21.85
C TYR A 275 3.68 -8.11 20.99
N PHE A 276 3.43 -8.38 19.72
CA PHE A 276 2.91 -7.39 18.78
C PHE A 276 1.42 -7.14 19.05
N LEU A 277 1.02 -5.87 19.12
CA LEU A 277 -0.35 -5.46 19.33
C LEU A 277 -1.05 -5.05 18.02
N GLU A 278 -0.52 -4.03 17.35
CA GLU A 278 -1.08 -3.47 16.13
C GLU A 278 -0.06 -2.71 15.29
N ILE A 279 -0.39 -2.50 14.00
CA ILE A 279 0.33 -1.64 13.07
C ILE A 279 -0.59 -0.52 12.59
N ASN A 280 -0.13 0.72 12.67
CA ASN A 280 -0.86 1.92 12.28
C ASN A 280 -0.16 2.56 11.08
N PHE A 281 -0.69 2.38 9.86
CA PHE A 281 -0.14 2.95 8.63
C PHE A 281 -0.46 4.44 8.47
N THR A 282 -1.46 4.94 9.17
CA THR A 282 -1.87 6.36 9.18
C THR A 282 -1.56 7.01 10.53
N CYS A 283 -0.39 6.70 11.11
CA CYS A 283 -0.02 7.29 12.39
C CYS A 283 0.30 8.77 12.24
N SER A 284 -0.22 9.57 13.17
CA SER A 284 -0.01 11.01 13.25
C SER A 284 1.45 11.36 13.50
N VAL A 285 1.93 12.40 12.80
CA VAL A 285 3.31 12.89 12.84
C VAL A 285 3.38 14.37 12.48
N PHE A 286 4.48 15.01 12.78
CA PHE A 286 4.79 16.43 12.52
C PHE A 286 4.00 17.41 13.39
N TYR A 287 3.68 17.07 14.60
CA TYR A 287 3.11 18.01 15.55
C TYR A 287 4.18 18.98 16.09
N LYS A 288 3.75 20.19 16.42
CA LYS A 288 4.59 21.19 17.09
C LYS A 288 4.88 20.77 18.53
N ASP A 289 5.92 21.37 19.11
CA ASP A 289 6.27 21.16 20.51
C ASP A 289 5.07 21.39 21.44
N GLY A 290 4.84 20.44 22.35
CA GLY A 290 3.72 20.42 23.28
C GLY A 290 2.47 19.67 22.77
N TYR A 291 2.50 19.21 21.51
CA TYR A 291 1.44 18.39 20.90
C TYR A 291 2.00 17.08 20.31
N GLU A 292 3.28 16.79 20.56
CA GLU A 292 3.97 15.65 19.94
C GLU A 292 3.24 14.34 20.19
N GLY A 293 3.03 13.60 19.11
CA GLY A 293 2.60 12.20 19.13
C GLY A 293 3.76 11.24 19.31
N SER A 294 3.46 9.94 19.48
CA SER A 294 4.48 8.91 19.66
C SER A 294 5.50 8.87 18.51
N ALA A 295 5.08 9.14 17.27
CA ALA A 295 5.99 9.18 16.13
C ALA A 295 6.99 10.33 16.22
N ASP A 296 6.57 11.50 16.72
CA ASP A 296 7.46 12.66 16.87
C ASP A 296 8.54 12.40 17.94
N PHE A 297 8.19 11.75 19.07
CA PHE A 297 9.16 11.32 20.07
C PHE A 297 10.15 10.29 19.51
N ILE A 298 9.68 9.33 18.70
CA ILE A 298 10.57 8.37 18.02
C ILE A 298 11.59 9.12 17.15
N LEU A 299 11.16 10.06 16.33
CA LEU A 299 12.02 10.82 15.44
C LEU A 299 13.01 11.71 16.21
N LYS A 300 12.58 12.27 17.34
CA LYS A 300 13.43 13.06 18.23
C LYS A 300 14.55 12.21 18.87
N PHE A 301 14.21 11.03 19.40
CA PHE A 301 15.19 10.15 20.05
C PHE A 301 16.06 9.37 19.06
N ASP A 302 15.60 9.14 17.83
CA ASP A 302 16.42 8.56 16.76
C ASP A 302 17.48 9.55 16.27
N GLY A 303 17.21 10.83 16.35
CA GLY A 303 18.11 11.91 15.90
C GLY A 303 17.90 12.34 14.45
N ILE A 304 17.07 11.67 13.67
CA ILE A 304 16.71 12.11 12.32
C ILE A 304 15.86 13.39 12.34
N GLY A 305 15.03 13.53 13.38
CA GLY A 305 14.09 14.62 13.55
C GLY A 305 12.98 14.66 12.49
N GLN A 306 11.98 15.53 12.71
CA GLN A 306 10.85 15.67 11.79
C GLN A 306 11.29 16.10 10.37
N ALA A 307 12.25 17.02 10.26
CA ALA A 307 12.74 17.51 8.96
C ALA A 307 13.44 16.42 8.12
N GLY A 308 14.23 15.57 8.77
CA GLY A 308 14.88 14.43 8.09
C GLY A 308 13.86 13.39 7.64
N PHE A 309 12.89 13.08 8.50
CA PHE A 309 11.83 12.15 8.19
C PHE A 309 10.91 12.67 7.06
N LEU A 310 10.54 13.95 7.06
CA LEU A 310 9.75 14.55 5.98
C LEU A 310 10.45 14.41 4.62
N LYS A 311 11.75 14.66 4.56
CA LYS A 311 12.55 14.47 3.34
C LYS A 311 12.58 13.01 2.91
N HIS A 312 12.68 12.09 3.86
CA HIS A 312 12.69 10.64 3.61
C HIS A 312 11.38 10.18 2.95
N ILE A 313 10.23 10.50 3.56
CA ILE A 313 8.92 10.08 3.03
C ILE A 313 8.56 10.76 1.71
N ILE A 314 9.00 12.00 1.48
CA ILE A 314 8.86 12.69 0.19
C ILE A 314 9.66 11.95 -0.89
N ALA A 315 10.92 11.60 -0.62
CA ALA A 315 11.75 10.85 -1.56
C ALA A 315 11.15 9.48 -1.89
N GLU A 316 10.61 8.77 -0.89
CA GLU A 316 9.90 7.49 -1.09
C GLU A 316 8.65 7.69 -1.96
N GLY A 317 7.79 8.65 -1.64
CA GLY A 317 6.55 8.90 -2.37
C GLY A 317 6.78 9.24 -3.85
N ILE A 318 7.78 10.07 -4.15
CA ILE A 318 8.18 10.40 -5.52
C ILE A 318 8.72 9.16 -6.24
N ALA A 319 9.67 8.43 -5.62
CA ALA A 319 10.28 7.25 -6.23
C ALA A 319 9.26 6.13 -6.45
N ARG A 320 8.35 5.93 -5.50
CA ARG A 320 7.23 4.98 -5.62
C ARG A 320 6.33 5.34 -6.80
N HIS A 321 5.93 6.60 -6.92
CA HIS A 321 5.11 7.08 -8.03
C HIS A 321 5.78 6.84 -9.37
N GLU A 322 7.06 7.19 -9.54
CA GLU A 322 7.78 6.98 -10.79
C GLU A 322 7.88 5.49 -11.17
N ARG A 323 7.91 4.57 -10.19
CA ARG A 323 7.92 3.11 -10.45
C ARG A 323 6.57 2.56 -10.94
N VAL A 324 5.45 3.17 -10.51
CA VAL A 324 4.09 2.69 -10.86
C VAL A 324 3.39 3.58 -11.88
N LYS A 325 3.99 4.70 -12.25
CA LYS A 325 3.45 5.64 -13.21
C LYS A 325 3.22 4.94 -14.55
N ARG A 326 2.00 5.04 -15.07
CA ARG A 326 1.68 4.49 -16.38
C ARG A 326 2.44 5.26 -17.46
N LYS A 327 3.11 4.51 -18.33
CA LYS A 327 3.85 5.06 -19.48
C LYS A 327 2.97 5.21 -20.73
N TYR A 328 1.69 4.93 -20.59
CA TYR A 328 0.71 4.95 -21.70
C TYR A 328 -0.64 5.51 -21.26
N TYR A 329 -1.38 5.98 -22.24
CA TYR A 329 -2.79 6.32 -22.12
C TYR A 329 -3.58 5.57 -23.18
N MET A 330 -4.87 5.35 -22.93
CA MET A 330 -5.78 4.69 -23.86
C MET A 330 -6.47 5.71 -24.74
N LYS A 331 -6.59 5.39 -26.03
CA LYS A 331 -7.27 6.22 -27.03
C LYS A 331 -8.07 5.34 -27.97
N GLY A 332 -9.25 5.83 -28.37
CA GLY A 332 -10.06 5.20 -29.42
C GLY A 332 -9.37 5.30 -30.78
N ASP A 333 -9.46 4.23 -31.55
CA ASP A 333 -8.95 4.10 -32.92
C ASP A 333 -10.08 3.63 -33.84
N SER A 334 -10.14 4.19 -35.05
CA SER A 334 -11.14 3.82 -36.05
C SER A 334 -10.90 2.48 -36.74
N ILE A 335 -9.70 1.89 -36.56
CA ILE A 335 -9.28 0.64 -37.22
C ILE A 335 -9.45 -0.56 -36.29
N ALA A 336 -9.04 -0.43 -35.02
CA ALA A 336 -8.96 -1.54 -34.08
C ALA A 336 -9.78 -1.33 -32.80
N GLY A 337 -10.54 -0.24 -32.70
CA GLY A 337 -11.35 0.11 -31.53
C GLY A 337 -10.56 0.95 -30.50
N TYR A 338 -9.79 0.32 -29.62
CA TYR A 338 -8.94 1.01 -28.65
C TYR A 338 -7.51 0.54 -28.77
N GLY A 339 -6.59 1.48 -28.57
CA GLY A 339 -5.16 1.22 -28.47
C GLY A 339 -4.54 2.00 -27.32
N ILE A 340 -3.31 1.67 -26.97
CA ILE A 340 -2.55 2.41 -25.98
C ILE A 340 -1.39 3.16 -26.63
N TYR A 341 -1.14 4.38 -26.14
CA TYR A 341 -0.21 5.34 -26.71
C TYR A 341 0.76 5.83 -25.63
N ALA A 342 2.02 6.05 -26.01
CA ALA A 342 3.04 6.53 -25.07
C ALA A 342 2.71 7.92 -24.52
N VAL A 343 2.72 8.12 -23.17
CA VAL A 343 2.52 9.44 -22.55
C VAL A 343 3.77 10.32 -22.61
N GLN A 344 4.92 9.72 -22.84
CA GLN A 344 6.25 10.35 -22.92
C GLN A 344 7.15 9.56 -23.87
N ASP A 345 8.32 10.09 -24.18
CA ASP A 345 9.36 9.31 -24.88
C ASP A 345 9.77 8.11 -24.03
N ILE A 346 9.87 6.91 -24.62
CA ILE A 346 10.26 5.66 -23.99
C ILE A 346 11.53 5.18 -24.68
N MET A 347 12.54 4.80 -23.89
CA MET A 347 13.82 4.34 -24.41
C MET A 347 13.77 2.84 -24.77
N CYS A 348 14.61 2.43 -25.70
CA CYS A 348 14.80 1.02 -26.04
C CYS A 348 15.13 0.21 -24.77
N ASN A 349 14.56 -1.00 -24.63
CA ASN A 349 14.65 -1.89 -23.47
C ASN A 349 13.97 -1.36 -22.18
N GLU A 350 13.31 -0.24 -22.25
CA GLU A 350 12.57 0.29 -21.09
C GLU A 350 11.32 -0.56 -20.85
N LEU A 351 11.09 -0.88 -19.57
CA LEU A 351 9.92 -1.64 -19.12
C LEU A 351 8.64 -0.77 -19.23
N ILE A 352 7.62 -1.29 -19.91
CA ILE A 352 6.32 -0.62 -20.13
C ILE A 352 5.26 -1.20 -19.20
N PHE A 353 5.15 -2.53 -19.16
CA PHE A 353 4.24 -3.26 -18.30
C PHE A 353 4.98 -4.27 -17.44
N LYS A 354 4.60 -4.33 -16.18
CA LYS A 354 5.00 -5.33 -15.21
C LYS A 354 3.94 -6.43 -15.13
N GLY A 355 3.81 -7.22 -16.18
CA GLY A 355 2.81 -8.28 -16.23
C GLY A 355 2.99 -9.36 -15.17
N GLU A 356 4.22 -9.60 -14.72
CA GLU A 356 4.55 -10.56 -13.67
C GLU A 356 4.03 -10.12 -12.28
N GLU A 357 3.88 -8.82 -12.04
CA GLU A 357 3.38 -8.28 -10.76
C GLU A 357 1.83 -8.22 -10.71
N ARG A 358 1.14 -8.59 -11.79
CA ARG A 358 -0.34 -8.54 -11.90
C ARG A 358 -0.95 -9.87 -11.52
N SER A 359 -2.15 -9.83 -10.96
CA SER A 359 -2.94 -11.04 -10.68
C SER A 359 -3.21 -11.80 -11.98
N GLN A 360 -3.03 -13.10 -11.93
CA GLN A 360 -3.15 -13.99 -13.09
C GLN A 360 -3.96 -15.22 -12.73
N ARG A 361 -4.88 -15.60 -13.59
CA ARG A 361 -5.59 -16.87 -13.53
C ARG A 361 -4.85 -17.87 -14.42
N ILE A 362 -4.49 -19.03 -13.87
CA ILE A 362 -3.94 -20.14 -14.62
C ILE A 362 -5.09 -21.11 -14.93
N ALA A 363 -5.27 -21.46 -16.19
CA ALA A 363 -6.29 -22.41 -16.62
C ALA A 363 -5.74 -23.38 -17.66
N THR A 364 -6.27 -24.60 -17.69
CA THR A 364 -6.10 -25.52 -18.82
C THR A 364 -7.23 -25.31 -19.82
N ARG A 365 -6.97 -25.56 -21.09
CA ARG A 365 -8.02 -25.52 -22.13
C ARG A 365 -9.16 -26.43 -21.78
N ARG A 366 -8.87 -27.67 -21.37
CA ARG A 366 -9.87 -28.64 -20.97
C ARG A 366 -10.76 -28.11 -19.83
N TRP A 367 -10.17 -27.53 -18.78
CA TRP A 367 -10.94 -26.99 -17.66
C TRP A 367 -11.86 -25.85 -18.13
N MET A 368 -11.37 -24.98 -19.00
CA MET A 368 -12.13 -23.90 -19.59
C MET A 368 -13.33 -24.43 -20.37
N GLU A 369 -13.12 -25.41 -21.26
CA GLU A 369 -14.18 -26.02 -22.06
C GLU A 369 -15.29 -26.67 -21.22
N GLU A 370 -14.92 -27.34 -20.12
CA GLU A 370 -15.83 -28.08 -19.25
C GLU A 370 -16.57 -27.18 -18.24
N ASN A 371 -16.00 -26.06 -17.80
CA ASN A 371 -16.49 -25.33 -16.62
C ASN A 371 -16.84 -23.86 -16.84
N TRP A 372 -16.41 -23.23 -17.94
CA TRP A 372 -16.63 -21.80 -18.16
C TRP A 372 -17.84 -21.53 -19.07
N ASN A 373 -18.47 -20.35 -18.85
CA ASN A 373 -19.54 -19.90 -19.73
C ASN A 373 -19.02 -19.35 -21.08
N ASP A 374 -19.90 -19.06 -22.01
CA ASP A 374 -19.53 -18.64 -23.38
C ASP A 374 -18.72 -17.33 -23.39
N VAL A 375 -19.01 -16.38 -22.50
CA VAL A 375 -18.27 -15.10 -22.40
C VAL A 375 -16.86 -15.32 -21.90
N GLU A 376 -16.70 -16.17 -20.88
CA GLU A 376 -15.39 -16.52 -20.35
C GLU A 376 -14.56 -17.30 -21.38
N LYS A 377 -15.21 -18.18 -22.16
CA LYS A 377 -14.55 -18.93 -23.25
C LYS A 377 -14.08 -17.98 -24.36
N GLU A 378 -14.92 -17.02 -24.78
CA GLU A 378 -14.52 -16.02 -25.75
C GLU A 378 -13.36 -15.16 -25.30
N ASN A 379 -13.35 -14.75 -24.02
CA ASN A 379 -12.23 -14.02 -23.41
C ASN A 379 -10.95 -14.85 -23.39
N PHE A 380 -11.07 -16.15 -23.07
CA PHE A 380 -9.91 -17.06 -23.09
C PHE A 380 -9.32 -17.17 -24.50
N GLU A 381 -10.14 -17.39 -25.52
CA GLU A 381 -9.67 -17.51 -26.90
C GLU A 381 -9.00 -16.25 -27.42
N ARG A 382 -9.43 -15.07 -26.94
CA ARG A 382 -8.88 -13.78 -27.35
C ARG A 382 -7.62 -13.38 -26.62
N TYR A 383 -7.52 -13.69 -25.33
CA TYR A 383 -6.55 -13.06 -24.45
C TYR A 383 -5.64 -14.03 -23.69
N ALA A 384 -5.89 -15.35 -23.78
CA ALA A 384 -5.09 -16.32 -23.05
C ALA A 384 -3.68 -16.42 -23.62
N TYR A 385 -2.71 -16.31 -22.73
CA TYR A 385 -1.29 -16.37 -23.04
C TYR A 385 -0.78 -17.80 -22.84
N PRO A 386 -0.30 -18.50 -23.87
CA PRO A 386 0.11 -19.90 -23.76
C PRO A 386 1.44 -20.04 -22.98
N VAL A 387 1.37 -20.74 -21.85
CA VAL A 387 2.51 -21.13 -21.03
C VAL A 387 3.07 -22.45 -21.53
N SER A 388 2.18 -23.39 -21.86
CA SER A 388 2.48 -24.68 -22.48
C SER A 388 1.34 -25.02 -23.46
N LYS A 389 1.40 -26.20 -24.07
CA LYS A 389 0.31 -26.67 -24.95
C LYS A 389 -1.07 -26.78 -24.28
N GLU A 390 -1.08 -27.03 -22.97
CA GLU A 390 -2.31 -27.26 -22.20
C GLU A 390 -2.61 -26.15 -21.17
N VAL A 391 -1.62 -25.36 -20.80
CA VAL A 391 -1.70 -24.39 -19.70
C VAL A 391 -1.59 -22.97 -20.23
N PHE A 392 -2.51 -22.14 -19.81
CA PHE A 392 -2.64 -20.74 -20.25
C PHE A 392 -2.76 -19.81 -19.05
N LEU A 393 -2.31 -18.57 -19.23
CA LEU A 393 -2.47 -17.46 -18.31
C LEU A 393 -3.51 -16.49 -18.86
N LEU A 394 -4.42 -16.03 -17.98
CA LEU A 394 -5.24 -14.84 -18.19
C LEU A 394 -4.93 -13.85 -17.08
N TRP A 395 -4.76 -12.57 -17.43
CA TRP A 395 -4.78 -11.52 -16.43
C TRP A 395 -6.21 -11.31 -15.93
N ASP A 396 -6.35 -11.02 -14.63
CA ASP A 396 -7.66 -10.71 -14.05
C ASP A 396 -8.31 -9.52 -14.75
N ASP A 397 -9.65 -9.57 -14.82
CA ASP A 397 -10.49 -8.49 -15.34
C ASP A 397 -10.46 -7.27 -14.39
N ASP A 398 -9.31 -6.60 -14.34
CA ASP A 398 -9.15 -5.33 -13.67
C ASP A 398 -9.38 -4.21 -14.69
N PRO A 399 -10.52 -3.51 -14.66
CA PRO A 399 -10.81 -2.43 -15.61
C PRO A 399 -9.76 -1.32 -15.59
N ASP A 400 -9.16 -1.06 -14.41
CA ASP A 400 -8.10 -0.07 -14.24
C ASP A 400 -6.78 -0.55 -14.85
N GLY A 401 -6.62 -1.85 -14.97
CA GLY A 401 -5.45 -2.49 -15.58
C GLY A 401 -5.58 -2.78 -17.07
N TRP A 402 -6.76 -2.56 -17.68
CA TRP A 402 -6.97 -2.86 -19.10
C TRP A 402 -6.08 -2.00 -20.00
N ALA A 403 -5.31 -2.65 -20.85
CA ALA A 403 -4.31 -2.02 -21.70
C ALA A 403 -4.26 -2.73 -23.06
N PRO A 404 -5.23 -2.48 -23.95
CA PRO A 404 -5.29 -3.14 -25.24
C PRO A 404 -4.13 -2.70 -26.13
N GLN A 405 -3.18 -3.59 -26.37
CA GLN A 405 -2.13 -3.39 -27.34
C GLN A 405 -2.52 -4.04 -28.69
N ASN A 406 -2.58 -3.22 -29.73
CA ASN A 406 -2.92 -3.70 -31.05
C ASN A 406 -1.75 -4.44 -31.71
N HIS A 407 -2.08 -5.29 -32.71
CA HIS A 407 -1.07 -5.97 -33.51
C HIS A 407 -0.40 -5.02 -34.51
N SER A 408 0.90 -5.15 -34.67
CA SER A 408 1.65 -4.62 -35.79
C SER A 408 2.67 -5.63 -36.33
N CYS A 409 2.81 -5.69 -37.67
CA CYS A 409 3.87 -6.48 -38.31
C CYS A 409 5.27 -5.83 -38.19
N SER A 410 5.31 -4.60 -37.65
CA SER A 410 6.55 -3.89 -37.26
C SER A 410 6.35 -3.31 -35.86
N PRO A 411 6.30 -4.16 -34.83
CA PRO A 411 5.97 -3.75 -33.48
C PRO A 411 7.08 -2.90 -32.87
N ASN A 412 6.70 -2.05 -31.91
CA ASN A 412 7.66 -1.28 -31.10
C ASN A 412 7.80 -1.81 -29.68
N THR A 413 7.01 -2.83 -29.31
CA THR A 413 7.11 -3.51 -28.01
C THR A 413 7.11 -5.02 -28.18
N ALA A 414 7.59 -5.74 -27.16
CA ALA A 414 7.53 -7.20 -27.09
C ALA A 414 7.43 -7.69 -25.66
N TYR A 415 6.97 -8.92 -25.49
CA TYR A 415 7.05 -9.62 -24.22
C TYR A 415 8.49 -10.02 -23.88
N ASP A 416 8.88 -9.82 -22.61
CA ASP A 416 10.08 -10.33 -21.96
C ASP A 416 9.62 -11.07 -20.69
N GLY A 417 9.48 -12.40 -20.77
CA GLY A 417 8.65 -13.15 -19.81
C GLY A 417 7.17 -12.77 -19.93
N LEU A 418 6.58 -12.32 -18.85
CA LEU A 418 5.22 -11.75 -18.82
C LEU A 418 5.23 -10.21 -18.79
N ASN A 419 6.40 -9.61 -18.75
CA ASN A 419 6.56 -8.16 -18.84
C ASN A 419 6.57 -7.70 -20.30
N VAL A 420 6.31 -6.43 -20.55
CA VAL A 420 6.39 -5.82 -21.88
C VAL A 420 7.46 -4.74 -21.88
N ILE A 421 8.38 -4.83 -22.83
CA ILE A 421 9.49 -3.89 -23.03
C ILE A 421 9.42 -3.18 -24.39
N ALA A 422 10.06 -2.01 -24.48
CA ALA A 422 10.24 -1.31 -25.75
C ALA A 422 11.35 -1.97 -26.58
N LEU A 423 11.08 -2.26 -27.85
CA LEU A 423 12.06 -2.81 -28.80
C LEU A 423 12.98 -1.75 -29.40
N ARG A 424 12.55 -0.49 -29.39
CA ARG A 424 13.26 0.68 -29.90
C ARG A 424 12.86 1.91 -29.10
N ASN A 425 13.49 3.03 -29.38
CA ASN A 425 13.00 4.30 -28.85
C ASN A 425 11.60 4.61 -29.43
N ILE A 426 10.66 4.91 -28.56
CA ILE A 426 9.27 5.22 -28.87
C ILE A 426 9.02 6.68 -28.50
N LYS A 427 8.38 7.42 -29.39
CA LYS A 427 8.06 8.83 -29.15
C LYS A 427 6.74 8.98 -28.38
N LYS A 428 6.63 10.08 -27.65
CA LYS A 428 5.36 10.47 -27.07
C LYS A 428 4.25 10.47 -28.14
N ASP A 429 3.05 10.01 -27.75
CA ASP A 429 1.86 9.88 -28.58
C ASP A 429 1.97 8.81 -29.70
N GLU A 430 3.03 8.01 -29.74
CA GLU A 430 3.16 6.84 -30.61
C GLU A 430 2.37 5.66 -30.01
N GLU A 431 1.65 4.90 -30.87
CA GLU A 431 0.94 3.71 -30.45
C GLU A 431 1.90 2.60 -30.03
N LEU A 432 1.60 1.92 -28.92
CA LEU A 432 2.36 0.77 -28.43
C LEU A 432 1.76 -0.50 -29.01
N THR A 433 2.54 -1.22 -29.84
CA THR A 433 2.06 -2.36 -30.59
C THR A 433 2.87 -3.61 -30.37
N LEU A 434 2.24 -4.79 -30.44
CA LEU A 434 2.83 -6.11 -30.33
C LEU A 434 2.73 -6.89 -31.64
N ASP A 435 3.61 -7.83 -31.88
CA ASP A 435 3.42 -8.88 -32.89
C ASP A 435 2.73 -10.09 -32.24
N TYR A 436 1.45 -10.28 -32.47
CA TYR A 436 0.68 -11.37 -31.91
C TYR A 436 1.23 -12.75 -32.26
N THR A 437 1.83 -12.91 -33.45
CA THR A 437 2.43 -14.18 -33.85
C THR A 437 3.68 -14.54 -33.05
N SER A 438 4.25 -13.57 -32.31
CA SER A 438 5.43 -13.81 -31.49
C SER A 438 5.12 -14.46 -30.15
N PHE A 439 3.85 -14.46 -29.69
CA PHE A 439 3.49 -14.97 -28.36
C PHE A 439 2.20 -15.79 -28.32
N LEU A 440 1.34 -15.78 -29.36
CA LEU A 440 0.14 -16.59 -29.43
C LEU A 440 0.37 -17.88 -30.22
N ASP A 441 -0.28 -18.95 -29.83
CA ASP A 441 -0.23 -20.26 -30.46
C ASP A 441 -1.26 -20.42 -31.59
N GLU A 442 -1.40 -21.63 -32.13
CA GLU A 442 -2.31 -21.99 -33.21
C GLU A 442 -3.79 -21.80 -32.90
N HIS A 443 -4.16 -21.62 -31.64
CA HIS A 443 -5.56 -21.41 -31.24
C HIS A 443 -5.99 -19.94 -31.34
N MET A 444 -5.07 -19.02 -31.63
CA MET A 444 -5.44 -17.63 -31.89
C MET A 444 -6.37 -17.53 -33.07
N GLN A 445 -7.50 -16.82 -32.93
CA GLN A 445 -8.41 -16.54 -34.02
C GLN A 445 -7.74 -15.70 -35.12
N PRO A 446 -7.58 -16.19 -36.35
CA PRO A 446 -6.91 -15.45 -37.41
C PRO A 446 -7.72 -14.20 -37.83
N PHE A 447 -6.98 -13.16 -38.24
CA PHE A 447 -7.62 -11.91 -38.70
C PHE A 447 -6.84 -11.20 -39.81
N SER A 448 -7.55 -10.32 -40.55
CA SER A 448 -6.94 -9.44 -41.55
C SER A 448 -6.20 -8.28 -40.90
N CYS A 449 -4.94 -8.10 -41.24
CA CYS A 449 -4.09 -7.05 -40.67
C CYS A 449 -4.07 -5.79 -41.53
N ASN A 450 -4.37 -4.65 -40.91
CA ASN A 450 -4.30 -3.31 -41.51
C ASN A 450 -3.30 -2.38 -40.77
N CYS A 451 -2.24 -2.92 -40.18
CA CYS A 451 -1.28 -2.16 -39.39
C CYS A 451 -0.48 -1.08 -40.14
N GLY A 452 -0.56 -1.03 -41.45
CA GLY A 452 0.13 -0.02 -42.26
C GLY A 452 1.66 -0.19 -42.38
N ALA A 453 2.25 -1.19 -41.77
CA ALA A 453 3.67 -1.44 -41.86
C ALA A 453 4.10 -1.80 -43.30
N PRO A 454 5.28 -1.36 -43.78
CA PRO A 454 5.76 -1.69 -45.15
C PRO A 454 5.82 -3.19 -45.42
N GLY A 455 6.12 -4.01 -44.41
CA GLY A 455 6.15 -5.47 -44.47
C GLY A 455 4.90 -6.15 -43.97
N CYS A 456 3.73 -5.50 -44.01
CA CYS A 456 2.47 -6.05 -43.49
C CYS A 456 2.12 -7.40 -44.13
N ARG A 457 1.97 -8.43 -43.29
CA ARG A 457 1.67 -9.82 -43.71
C ARG A 457 0.24 -10.01 -44.20
N LYS A 458 -0.64 -9.00 -44.02
CA LYS A 458 -2.05 -8.97 -44.42
C LYS A 458 -2.95 -9.97 -43.72
N TRP A 459 -2.49 -11.17 -43.42
CA TRP A 459 -3.21 -12.21 -42.73
C TRP A 459 -2.37 -12.68 -41.53
N ILE A 460 -2.93 -12.64 -40.34
CA ILE A 460 -2.27 -12.98 -39.10
C ILE A 460 -2.94 -14.22 -38.51
N CYS A 461 -2.12 -15.20 -38.19
CA CYS A 461 -2.49 -16.39 -37.43
C CYS A 461 -1.44 -16.68 -36.40
N GLY A 462 -1.79 -17.38 -35.31
CA GLY A 462 -0.84 -17.77 -34.28
C GLY A 462 0.20 -18.77 -34.79
N THR A 463 1.29 -18.88 -34.08
CA THR A 463 2.41 -19.76 -34.44
C THR A 463 2.22 -21.12 -33.77
N PRO A 464 2.13 -22.23 -34.53
CA PRO A 464 1.94 -23.56 -33.97
C PRO A 464 3.00 -23.90 -32.90
N GLY A 465 2.52 -24.36 -31.74
CA GLY A 465 3.37 -24.75 -30.60
C GLY A 465 4.10 -23.61 -29.91
N ASN A 466 3.74 -22.37 -30.16
CA ASN A 466 4.35 -21.21 -29.51
C ASN A 466 3.95 -21.14 -28.03
N THR A 467 4.93 -21.20 -27.15
CA THR A 467 4.74 -21.15 -25.68
C THR A 467 5.82 -20.31 -25.03
N ILE A 468 5.58 -19.81 -23.82
CA ILE A 468 6.58 -19.02 -23.08
C ILE A 468 7.88 -19.79 -22.84
N THR A 469 7.80 -21.10 -22.63
CA THR A 469 8.96 -21.95 -22.35
C THR A 469 9.89 -22.15 -23.56
N LEU A 470 9.40 -21.85 -24.77
CA LEU A 470 10.17 -22.00 -26.03
C LEU A 470 10.70 -20.65 -26.52
N ARG A 471 10.39 -19.55 -25.85
CA ARG A 471 10.82 -18.21 -26.26
C ARG A 471 12.16 -17.87 -25.66
N GLU A 472 13.05 -17.38 -26.48
CA GLU A 472 14.18 -16.61 -26.01
C GLU A 472 13.71 -15.25 -25.52
N SER A 473 14.34 -14.70 -24.48
CA SER A 473 14.08 -13.34 -24.03
C SER A 473 14.16 -12.36 -25.22
N ALA A 474 13.22 -11.43 -25.30
CA ALA A 474 13.22 -10.39 -26.33
C ALA A 474 14.53 -9.60 -26.36
N ARG A 475 15.22 -9.48 -25.23
CA ARG A 475 16.55 -8.84 -25.10
C ARG A 475 17.62 -9.56 -25.92
N ASN A 476 17.52 -10.88 -26.03
CA ASN A 476 18.49 -11.70 -26.81
C ASN A 476 18.23 -11.65 -28.33
N ARG A 477 17.10 -11.09 -28.78
CA ARG A 477 16.71 -10.97 -30.18
C ARG A 477 17.08 -9.63 -30.82
N LEU A 478 17.56 -8.67 -30.03
CA LEU A 478 17.98 -7.37 -30.57
C LEU A 478 19.30 -7.56 -31.36
N PRO A 479 19.39 -7.00 -32.60
CA PRO A 479 20.61 -7.04 -33.33
C PRO A 479 21.74 -6.34 -32.56
N LEU A 480 22.90 -7.01 -32.47
CA LEU A 480 24.10 -6.56 -31.73
C LEU A 480 24.68 -5.21 -32.17
N ASN A 481 24.09 -4.52 -33.15
CA ASN A 481 24.70 -3.38 -33.83
C ASN A 481 24.39 -2.00 -33.22
N GLU A 482 23.72 -1.89 -32.09
CA GLU A 482 23.47 -0.59 -31.43
C GLU A 482 23.88 -0.51 -29.95
N ALA A 483 24.76 -1.37 -29.50
CA ALA A 483 25.38 -1.21 -28.19
C ALA A 483 26.41 -0.08 -28.23
N HIS A 484 26.02 1.15 -27.91
CA HIS A 484 26.99 2.20 -27.60
C HIS A 484 27.80 1.79 -26.36
N PRO A 485 29.15 1.84 -26.43
CA PRO A 485 29.97 1.48 -25.28
C PRO A 485 29.77 2.49 -24.16
N VAL A 486 29.36 1.98 -22.99
CA VAL A 486 29.41 2.75 -21.75
C VAL A 486 30.88 3.10 -21.50
N GLN A 487 31.23 4.36 -21.65
CA GLN A 487 32.54 4.87 -21.24
C GLN A 487 32.61 4.79 -19.70
N SER A 488 33.38 3.82 -19.22
CA SER A 488 33.85 3.80 -17.84
C SER A 488 34.77 5.00 -17.60
N LYS A 489 34.33 6.01 -16.91
CA LYS A 489 35.23 6.98 -16.27
C LYS A 489 35.71 6.41 -14.94
N ARG A 490 37.02 6.23 -14.84
CA ARG A 490 37.75 5.96 -13.62
C ARG A 490 37.62 7.08 -12.60
#